data_db485575ba5ca92973b55f8950b4fef7
#
_entry.id   db485575ba5ca92973b55f8950b4fef7
#
_cell.length_a   1.000
_cell.length_b   1.000
_cell.length_c   1.000
_cell.angle_alpha   90.00
_cell.angle_beta   90.00
_cell.angle_gamma   90.00
#
_symmetry.space_group_name_H-M   'P 1'
#
loop_
_entity.id
_entity.type
_entity.pdbx_description
1 polymer ?
#
loop_
_entity_poly.entity_id
_entity_poly.type
_entity_poly.pdbx_seq_one_letter_code
_entity_poly.pdbx_strand_id
1 'polypeptide(L)'
;MCTYLRAEHNCIVTNEIASSAKWPILLDGVDSFVNVSGNLVVNNGDLYRRAVVDGLGIGYMASFLAEDDVRSGRLIELFPARRVVSSHIYAVYPERRNLPLKTRAFIDHVREAFRVPPEWAI
;
A
#
# COMPACT_ATOMS: atom_id res chain seq x y z
N MET A 1 -3.53 -20.38 -10.51
CA MET A 1 -2.54 -20.28 -11.60
C MET A 1 -2.01 -18.84 -11.69
N CYS A 2 -1.21 -18.43 -10.72
CA CYS A 2 -0.52 -17.13 -10.70
C CYS A 2 1.00 -17.31 -10.75
N THR A 3 1.46 -18.23 -11.59
CA THR A 3 2.88 -18.54 -11.75
C THR A 3 3.60 -17.52 -12.63
N TYR A 4 2.86 -16.67 -13.33
CA TYR A 4 3.41 -15.76 -14.34
C TYR A 4 4.12 -14.50 -13.78
N LEU A 5 3.89 -14.11 -12.55
CA LEU A 5 4.61 -12.95 -11.96
C LEU A 5 6.00 -13.30 -11.41
N ARG A 6 6.35 -14.59 -11.38
CA ARG A 6 7.51 -15.07 -10.63
C ARG A 6 8.87 -14.92 -11.32
N ALA A 7 8.91 -14.87 -12.63
CA ALA A 7 10.21 -15.02 -13.34
C ALA A 7 10.47 -14.03 -14.47
N GLU A 8 9.46 -13.27 -14.90
CA GLU A 8 9.59 -12.48 -16.13
C GLU A 8 9.49 -10.97 -15.90
N HIS A 9 9.09 -10.52 -14.70
CA HIS A 9 8.91 -9.12 -14.41
C HIS A 9 9.78 -8.66 -13.25
N ASN A 10 10.44 -7.52 -13.45
CA ASN A 10 11.17 -6.85 -12.39
C ASN A 10 10.17 -6.18 -11.42
N CYS A 11 10.20 -6.57 -10.15
CA CYS A 11 9.35 -5.98 -9.12
C CYS A 11 10.18 -5.10 -8.20
N ILE A 12 9.70 -3.90 -7.91
CA ILE A 12 10.34 -3.02 -6.94
C ILE A 12 9.83 -3.40 -5.56
N VAL A 13 10.71 -3.66 -4.63
CA VAL A 13 10.39 -4.20 -3.31
C VAL A 13 10.70 -3.18 -2.23
N THR A 14 9.87 -3.11 -1.19
CA THR A 14 10.13 -2.28 0.00
C THR A 14 10.75 -3.12 1.13
N ASN A 15 11.55 -2.49 1.99
CA ASN A 15 12.15 -3.17 3.13
C ASN A 15 11.13 -3.76 4.10
N GLU A 16 9.95 -3.18 4.21
CA GLU A 16 8.88 -3.69 5.07
C GLU A 16 8.33 -5.03 4.58
N ILE A 17 8.45 -5.29 3.28
CA ILE A 17 7.99 -6.52 2.62
C ILE A 17 9.20 -7.38 2.20
N ALA A 18 10.39 -6.81 2.13
CA ALA A 18 11.59 -7.45 1.60
C ALA A 18 12.03 -8.69 2.40
N SER A 19 11.77 -8.75 3.69
CA SER A 19 12.09 -9.92 4.51
C SER A 19 11.40 -11.21 4.02
N SER A 20 10.34 -11.06 3.23
CA SER A 20 9.58 -12.18 2.66
C SER A 20 9.40 -12.10 1.14
N ALA A 21 9.71 -10.98 0.51
CA ALA A 21 9.45 -10.72 -0.90
C ALA A 21 8.05 -11.19 -1.36
N LYS A 22 7.04 -10.94 -0.52
CA LYS A 22 5.67 -11.42 -0.71
C LYS A 22 4.71 -10.25 -0.81
N TRP A 23 3.94 -10.23 -1.88
CA TRP A 23 2.86 -9.27 -2.03
C TRP A 23 1.51 -9.92 -1.75
N PRO A 24 0.65 -9.28 -0.95
CA PRO A 24 -0.69 -9.77 -0.72
C PRO A 24 -1.53 -9.61 -1.99
N ILE A 25 -2.36 -10.59 -2.29
CA ILE A 25 -3.26 -10.59 -3.43
C ILE A 25 -4.53 -11.37 -3.09
N LEU A 26 -5.66 -10.94 -3.62
CA LEU A 26 -6.91 -11.68 -3.50
C LEU A 26 -7.02 -12.69 -4.66
N LEU A 27 -7.01 -13.98 -4.36
CA LEU A 27 -7.21 -15.05 -5.33
C LEU A 27 -8.53 -15.76 -5.03
N ASP A 28 -9.48 -15.65 -5.99
CA ASP A 28 -10.79 -16.29 -5.89
C ASP A 28 -11.53 -16.01 -4.56
N GLY A 29 -11.39 -14.77 -4.05
CA GLY A 29 -11.97 -14.32 -2.79
C GLY A 29 -11.19 -14.73 -1.53
N VAL A 30 -10.01 -15.31 -1.68
CA VAL A 30 -9.14 -15.72 -0.57
C VAL A 30 -7.87 -14.90 -0.55
N ASP A 31 -7.53 -14.37 0.62
CA ASP A 31 -6.27 -13.66 0.85
C ASP A 31 -5.10 -14.62 0.64
N SER A 32 -4.25 -14.27 -0.27
CA SER A 32 -3.10 -15.06 -0.69
C SER A 32 -1.86 -14.20 -0.82
N PHE A 33 -0.70 -14.81 -1.03
CA PHE A 33 0.55 -14.09 -1.22
C PHE A 33 1.27 -14.58 -2.49
N VAL A 34 1.83 -13.62 -3.22
CA VAL A 34 2.70 -13.90 -4.37
C VAL A 34 4.13 -13.52 -4.00
N ASN A 35 5.05 -14.46 -4.19
CA ASN A 35 6.47 -14.16 -4.05
C ASN A 35 6.92 -13.35 -5.27
N VAL A 36 7.58 -12.26 -5.04
CA VAL A 36 8.13 -11.38 -6.06
C VAL A 36 9.62 -11.16 -5.84
N SER A 37 10.31 -10.80 -6.90
CA SER A 37 11.72 -10.45 -6.87
C SER A 37 12.01 -9.31 -7.83
N GLY A 38 13.09 -8.61 -7.59
CA GLY A 38 13.53 -7.52 -8.45
C GLY A 38 14.89 -6.99 -8.05
N ASN A 39 15.41 -6.11 -8.89
CA ASN A 39 16.75 -5.56 -8.73
C ASN A 39 16.80 -4.27 -7.91
N LEU A 40 15.66 -3.77 -7.46
CA LEU A 40 15.57 -2.54 -6.67
C LEU A 40 14.76 -2.77 -5.39
N VAL A 41 15.40 -2.45 -4.27
CA VAL A 41 14.78 -2.43 -2.94
C VAL A 41 14.83 -1.03 -2.40
N VAL A 42 13.69 -0.46 -2.01
CA VAL A 42 13.56 0.90 -1.47
C VAL A 42 12.77 0.90 -0.16
N ASN A 43 13.10 1.83 0.72
CA ASN A 43 12.43 2.00 2.02
C ASN A 43 11.72 3.35 2.15
N ASN A 44 11.54 4.08 1.05
CA ASN A 44 10.88 5.37 1.01
C ASN A 44 9.76 5.35 -0.02
N GLY A 45 8.55 5.74 0.38
CA GLY A 45 7.36 5.68 -0.48
C GLY A 45 7.44 6.57 -1.72
N ASP A 46 8.00 7.78 -1.59
CA ASP A 46 8.13 8.69 -2.73
C ASP A 46 9.14 8.17 -3.75
N LEU A 47 10.28 7.66 -3.28
CA LEU A 47 11.28 7.05 -4.14
C LEU A 47 10.72 5.79 -4.83
N TYR A 48 9.98 4.99 -4.07
CA TYR A 48 9.30 3.81 -4.60
C TYR A 48 8.32 4.17 -5.72
N ARG A 49 7.42 5.12 -5.45
CA ARG A 49 6.47 5.65 -6.43
C ARG A 49 7.18 6.15 -7.69
N ARG A 50 8.23 6.95 -7.51
CA ARG A 50 9.00 7.52 -8.63
C ARG A 50 9.63 6.43 -9.48
N ALA A 51 10.24 5.42 -8.86
CA ALA A 51 10.83 4.30 -9.57
C ALA A 51 9.82 3.53 -10.44
N VAL A 52 8.58 3.36 -9.95
CA VAL A 52 7.50 2.72 -10.73
C VAL A 52 7.04 3.63 -11.88
N VAL A 53 6.87 4.93 -11.63
CA VAL A 53 6.49 5.91 -12.67
C VAL A 53 7.55 6.01 -13.77
N ASP A 54 8.83 5.94 -13.40
CA ASP A 54 9.96 5.94 -14.33
C ASP A 54 10.13 4.59 -15.08
N GLY A 55 9.23 3.64 -14.84
CA GLY A 55 9.19 2.36 -15.57
C GLY A 55 10.25 1.34 -15.16
N LEU A 56 10.84 1.48 -13.95
CA LEU A 56 11.86 0.55 -13.48
C LEU A 56 11.32 -0.83 -13.14
N GLY A 57 10.00 -0.97 -12.98
CA GLY A 57 9.36 -2.25 -12.68
C GLY A 57 7.92 -2.13 -12.21
N ILE A 58 7.36 -3.24 -11.79
CA ILE A 58 6.04 -3.33 -11.19
C ILE A 58 6.15 -3.02 -9.70
N GLY A 59 5.21 -2.25 -9.16
CA GLY A 59 5.14 -1.91 -7.76
C GLY A 59 3.82 -2.31 -7.11
N TYR A 60 3.88 -2.63 -5.82
CA TYR A 60 2.73 -2.76 -4.95
C TYR A 60 2.75 -1.64 -3.90
N MET A 61 1.84 -0.70 -3.99
CA MET A 61 1.81 0.47 -3.12
C MET A 61 0.39 0.82 -2.69
N ALA A 62 0.29 1.60 -1.62
CA ALA A 62 -0.99 2.11 -1.16
C ALA A 62 -1.62 3.05 -2.19
N SER A 63 -2.96 3.03 -2.31
CA SER A 63 -3.71 3.83 -3.27
C SER A 63 -3.40 5.31 -3.18
N PHE A 64 -3.28 5.87 -1.97
CA PHE A 64 -2.98 7.29 -1.75
C PHE A 64 -1.63 7.75 -2.35
N LEU A 65 -0.69 6.84 -2.59
CA LEU A 65 0.59 7.14 -3.25
C LEU A 65 0.48 7.07 -4.78
N ALA A 66 -0.43 6.29 -5.31
CA ALA A 66 -0.51 5.98 -6.73
C ALA A 66 -1.65 6.70 -7.46
N GLU A 67 -2.66 7.19 -6.74
CA GLU A 67 -3.93 7.66 -7.31
C GLU A 67 -3.75 8.73 -8.38
N ASP A 68 -2.95 9.77 -8.10
CA ASP A 68 -2.73 10.85 -9.05
C ASP A 68 -2.03 10.38 -10.33
N ASP A 69 -1.16 9.39 -10.21
CA ASP A 69 -0.45 8.82 -11.36
C ASP A 69 -1.35 7.91 -12.18
N VAL A 70 -2.22 7.17 -11.53
CA VAL A 70 -3.24 6.34 -12.20
C VAL A 70 -4.26 7.25 -12.90
N ARG A 71 -4.77 8.27 -12.21
CA ARG A 71 -5.73 9.22 -12.76
C ARG A 71 -5.16 10.00 -13.96
N SER A 72 -3.88 10.36 -13.92
CA SER A 72 -3.19 11.03 -15.02
C SER A 72 -2.70 10.10 -16.13
N GLY A 73 -2.87 8.79 -16.00
CA GLY A 73 -2.44 7.79 -16.96
C GLY A 73 -0.94 7.51 -16.97
N ARG A 74 -0.18 8.00 -15.98
CA ARG A 74 1.25 7.69 -15.82
C ARG A 74 1.48 6.28 -15.27
N LEU A 75 0.52 5.77 -14.51
CA LEU A 75 0.50 4.40 -14.04
C LEU A 75 -0.76 3.68 -14.51
N ILE A 76 -0.63 2.40 -14.70
CA ILE A 76 -1.75 1.50 -15.00
C ILE A 76 -1.90 0.53 -13.83
N GLU A 77 -3.11 0.42 -13.30
CA GLU A 77 -3.40 -0.56 -12.29
C GLU A 77 -3.50 -1.95 -12.89
N LEU A 78 -2.72 -2.87 -12.34
CA LEU A 78 -2.76 -4.28 -12.70
C LEU A 78 -3.71 -5.02 -11.75
N PHE A 79 -4.61 -5.83 -12.29
CA PHE A 79 -5.52 -6.70 -11.54
C PHE A 79 -6.42 -5.99 -10.52
N PRO A 80 -7.22 -5.00 -10.91
CA PRO A 80 -8.07 -4.24 -9.98
C PRO A 80 -9.04 -5.13 -9.18
N ALA A 81 -9.51 -6.23 -9.77
CA ALA A 81 -10.38 -7.20 -9.09
C ALA A 81 -9.66 -8.08 -8.05
N ARG A 82 -8.35 -7.96 -7.90
CA ARG A 82 -7.53 -8.77 -6.99
C ARG A 82 -6.88 -7.94 -5.89
N ARG A 83 -7.39 -6.75 -5.63
CA ARG A 83 -6.94 -5.89 -4.53
C ARG A 83 -7.20 -6.57 -3.19
N VAL A 84 -6.23 -6.56 -2.33
CA VAL A 84 -6.44 -6.82 -0.90
C VAL A 84 -6.87 -5.51 -0.27
N VAL A 85 -8.14 -5.43 0.12
CA VAL A 85 -8.72 -4.25 0.76
C VAL A 85 -8.64 -4.43 2.26
N SER A 86 -7.50 -4.15 2.88
CA SER A 86 -7.50 -3.91 4.33
C SER A 86 -6.18 -3.33 4.84
N SER A 87 -6.05 -2.02 4.76
CA SER A 87 -5.13 -1.33 5.65
C SER A 87 -5.93 -0.47 6.59
N HIS A 88 -5.79 -0.70 7.88
CA HIS A 88 -6.39 0.14 8.90
C HIS A 88 -5.34 1.14 9.39
N ILE A 89 -5.76 2.37 9.59
CA ILE A 89 -4.94 3.38 10.26
C ILE A 89 -5.26 3.34 11.74
N TYR A 90 -4.24 3.16 12.57
CA TYR A 90 -4.37 3.07 14.01
C TYR A 90 -3.74 4.28 14.69
N ALA A 91 -4.45 4.87 15.64
CA ALA A 91 -3.84 5.77 16.61
C ALA A 91 -3.29 4.93 17.77
N VAL A 92 -1.97 4.88 17.90
CA VAL A 92 -1.29 4.14 18.97
C VAL A 92 -0.85 5.11 20.06
N TYR A 93 -1.21 4.83 21.32
CA TYR A 93 -0.82 5.64 22.46
C TYR A 93 -0.56 4.76 23.71
N PRO A 94 0.36 5.17 24.62
CA PRO A 94 0.88 4.28 25.65
C PRO A 94 -0.14 3.82 26.69
N GLU A 95 -1.14 4.64 27.04
CA GLU A 95 -2.08 4.31 28.10
C GLU A 95 -3.46 4.94 27.86
N ARG A 96 -4.51 4.18 28.19
CA ARG A 96 -5.92 4.66 28.12
C ARG A 96 -6.31 5.51 29.33
N ARG A 97 -5.72 5.24 30.50
CA ARG A 97 -5.93 6.01 31.73
C ARG A 97 -5.11 7.30 31.63
N ASN A 98 -5.72 8.41 31.96
CA ASN A 98 -5.07 9.73 31.98
C ASN A 98 -4.60 10.27 30.61
N LEU A 99 -5.30 9.92 29.52
CA LEU A 99 -5.02 10.52 28.24
C LEU A 99 -5.24 12.05 28.29
N PRO A 100 -4.22 12.88 28.02
CA PRO A 100 -4.36 14.33 28.06
C PRO A 100 -5.47 14.81 27.13
N LEU A 101 -6.23 15.83 27.53
CA LEU A 101 -7.34 16.37 26.76
C LEU A 101 -6.94 16.74 25.34
N LYS A 102 -5.74 17.32 25.16
CA LYS A 102 -5.19 17.66 23.83
C LYS A 102 -5.02 16.44 22.94
N THR A 103 -4.54 15.33 23.50
CA THR A 103 -4.34 14.07 22.75
C THR A 103 -5.70 13.46 22.38
N ARG A 104 -6.65 13.48 23.29
CA ARG A 104 -8.03 13.02 23.01
C ARG A 104 -8.67 13.85 21.91
N ALA A 105 -8.62 15.18 22.03
CA ALA A 105 -9.18 16.09 21.03
C ALA A 105 -8.56 15.88 19.64
N PHE A 106 -7.25 15.65 19.57
CA PHE A 106 -6.57 15.32 18.31
C PHE A 106 -7.07 13.99 17.73
N ILE A 107 -7.15 12.93 18.53
CA ILE A 107 -7.64 11.62 18.07
C ILE A 107 -9.08 11.73 17.57
N ASP A 108 -9.95 12.44 18.30
CA ASP A 108 -11.35 12.62 17.93
C ASP A 108 -11.47 13.43 16.63
N HIS A 109 -10.66 14.47 16.47
CA HIS A 109 -10.60 15.25 15.25
C HIS A 109 -10.16 14.42 14.02
N VAL A 110 -9.08 13.64 14.17
CA VAL A 110 -8.60 12.75 13.10
C VAL A 110 -9.65 11.69 12.77
N ARG A 111 -10.27 11.09 13.79
CA ARG A 111 -11.35 10.11 13.58
C ARG A 111 -12.51 10.71 12.81
N GLU A 112 -12.91 11.93 13.12
CA GLU A 112 -14.00 12.62 12.40
C GLU A 112 -13.61 12.94 10.97
N ALA A 113 -12.38 13.38 10.72
CA ALA A 113 -11.86 13.65 9.38
C ALA A 113 -11.83 12.39 8.48
N PHE A 114 -11.65 11.20 9.09
CA PHE A 114 -11.66 9.92 8.37
C PHE A 114 -13.03 9.21 8.37
N ARG A 115 -14.10 9.85 8.88
CA ARG A 115 -15.46 9.28 8.81
C ARG A 115 -16.01 9.21 7.39
N VAL A 116 -15.70 10.20 6.60
CA VAL A 116 -15.98 10.17 5.17
C VAL A 116 -14.73 9.53 4.52
N PRO A 117 -14.90 8.41 3.80
CA PRO A 117 -13.77 7.83 3.10
C PRO A 117 -13.12 8.90 2.23
N PRO A 118 -11.82 9.14 2.36
CA PRO A 118 -11.14 10.08 1.48
C PRO A 118 -11.24 9.60 0.03
N GLU A 119 -11.15 10.53 -0.93
CA GLU A 119 -11.30 10.24 -2.36
C GLU A 119 -10.34 9.16 -2.87
N TRP A 120 -9.23 8.93 -2.17
CA TRP A 120 -8.26 7.87 -2.48
C TRP A 120 -8.61 6.50 -1.87
N ALA A 121 -9.63 6.40 -1.01
CA ALA A 121 -10.13 5.15 -0.47
C ALA A 121 -11.09 4.49 -1.45
N ILE A 122 -10.54 3.92 -2.48
CA ILE A 122 -11.30 3.20 -3.52
C ILE A 122 -11.44 1.73 -3.12
#